data_5d7363e2bd81109a87b7cc116b92509d
#
_entry.id   5d7363e2bd81109a87b7cc116b92509d
#
_cell.length_a   1.000
_cell.length_b   1.000
_cell.length_c   1.000
_cell.angle_alpha   90.00
_cell.angle_beta   90.00
_cell.angle_gamma   90.00
#
_symmetry.space_group_name_H-M   'P 1'
#
loop_
_entity.id
_entity.type
_entity.pdbx_description
1 polymer ?
#
loop_
_entity_poly.entity_id
_entity_poly.type
_entity_poly.pdbx_seq_one_letter_code
_entity_poly.pdbx_strand_id
1 'polypeptide(L)'
;EQRTEEWYMARHQRITASNAYKCMGSESMQNHIIYEKCKPVEIPDAAKEKDAPYVNTNTPCHHGQRYEPISVQYYEFMYKTTVGEFGCIPHNKYSFIGASPDGINIDSQSPLFGRMLEIKNIKNRDITGIPKLEYWVQMQMQMEVWDLEEVDFYETCFKEYKTEEDFYNDGDFKRTK
;
A
#
# COMPACT_ATOMS: atom_id res chain seq x y z
N GLU A 1 6.92 7.12 10.35
CA GLU A 1 7.19 7.17 8.90
C GLU A 1 7.28 5.75 8.37
N GLN A 2 6.76 5.48 7.16
CA GLN A 2 6.83 4.17 6.52
C GLN A 2 8.26 3.87 6.04
N ARG A 3 8.60 2.59 5.96
CA ARG A 3 9.86 2.07 5.41
C ARG A 3 11.12 2.46 6.20
N THR A 4 10.96 2.94 7.43
CA THR A 4 12.05 3.09 8.40
C THR A 4 12.35 1.76 9.09
N GLU A 5 13.48 1.66 9.79
CA GLU A 5 13.82 0.47 10.59
C GLU A 5 12.74 0.15 11.62
N GLU A 6 12.26 1.17 12.33
CA GLU A 6 11.18 1.05 13.31
C GLU A 6 9.89 0.53 12.69
N TRP A 7 9.58 0.95 11.47
CA TRP A 7 8.40 0.47 10.74
C TRP A 7 8.51 -1.01 10.38
N TYR A 8 9.69 -1.48 9.92
CA TYR A 8 9.94 -2.89 9.65
C TYR A 8 9.85 -3.74 10.93
N MET A 9 10.46 -3.27 12.02
CA MET A 9 10.39 -3.92 13.34
C MET A 9 8.94 -4.01 13.84
N ALA A 10 8.19 -2.92 13.79
CA ALA A 10 6.80 -2.87 14.20
C ALA A 10 5.92 -3.85 13.41
N ARG A 11 6.14 -3.97 12.10
CA ARG A 11 5.43 -4.91 11.21
C ARG A 11 5.84 -6.36 11.46
N HIS A 12 7.12 -6.61 11.72
CA HIS A 12 7.61 -7.96 12.00
C HIS A 12 6.98 -8.55 13.28
N GLN A 13 6.81 -7.73 14.31
CA GLN A 13 6.20 -8.13 15.57
C GLN A 13 4.68 -8.36 15.51
N ARG A 14 4.03 -8.07 14.36
CA ARG A 14 2.56 -8.11 14.22
C ARG A 14 2.12 -8.87 12.99
N ILE A 15 0.94 -9.45 13.05
CA ILE A 15 0.19 -9.83 11.86
C ILE A 15 -0.36 -8.54 11.26
N THR A 16 0.20 -8.14 10.12
CA THR A 16 -0.23 -6.90 9.46
C THR A 16 -1.47 -7.14 8.59
N ALA A 17 -2.25 -6.11 8.35
CA ALA A 17 -3.45 -6.18 7.51
C ALA A 17 -3.17 -6.82 6.14
N SER A 18 -2.03 -6.52 5.52
CA SER A 18 -1.61 -7.13 4.24
C SER A 18 -1.33 -8.64 4.30
N ASN A 19 -1.11 -9.18 5.50
CA ASN A 19 -0.90 -10.61 5.74
C ASN A 19 -2.14 -11.33 6.32
N ALA A 20 -3.18 -10.59 6.71
CA ALA A 20 -4.35 -11.14 7.40
C ALA A 20 -5.06 -12.23 6.58
N TYR A 21 -5.18 -12.06 5.27
CA TYR A 21 -5.78 -13.07 4.39
C TYR A 21 -5.05 -14.42 4.47
N LYS A 22 -3.72 -14.42 4.55
CA LYS A 22 -2.93 -15.66 4.66
C LYS A 22 -3.22 -16.42 5.95
N CYS A 23 -3.53 -15.72 7.05
CA CYS A 23 -3.89 -16.35 8.33
C CYS A 23 -5.21 -17.12 8.26
N MET A 24 -6.10 -16.76 7.35
CA MET A 24 -7.39 -17.42 7.11
C MET A 24 -7.32 -18.44 5.96
N GLY A 25 -6.17 -18.56 5.32
CA GLY A 25 -5.95 -19.45 4.19
C GLY A 25 -5.61 -20.88 4.55
N SER A 26 -4.99 -21.60 3.61
CA SER A 26 -4.54 -22.96 3.80
C SER A 26 -3.48 -23.08 4.89
N GLU A 27 -3.29 -24.29 5.43
CA GLU A 27 -2.21 -24.59 6.40
C GLU A 27 -0.82 -24.14 5.90
N SER A 28 -0.55 -24.31 4.62
CA SER A 28 0.70 -23.83 4.00
C SER A 28 0.85 -22.30 4.09
N MET A 29 -0.23 -21.56 3.88
CA MET A 29 -0.22 -20.08 4.01
C MET A 29 -0.02 -19.66 5.47
N GLN A 30 -0.67 -20.34 6.41
CA GLN A 30 -0.51 -20.10 7.84
C GLN A 30 0.91 -20.39 8.30
N ASN A 31 1.48 -21.54 7.91
CA ASN A 31 2.86 -21.94 8.20
C ASN A 31 3.87 -20.92 7.63
N HIS A 32 3.60 -20.36 6.46
CA HIS A 32 4.43 -19.30 5.89
C HIS A 32 4.48 -18.06 6.80
N ILE A 33 3.33 -17.63 7.33
CA ILE A 33 3.28 -16.49 8.27
C ILE A 33 4.04 -16.80 9.56
N ILE A 34 3.83 -18.00 10.13
CA ILE A 34 4.55 -18.43 11.34
C ILE A 34 6.06 -18.39 11.08
N TYR A 35 6.51 -18.98 9.98
CA TYR A 35 7.93 -18.98 9.61
C TYR A 35 8.46 -17.55 9.46
N GLU A 36 7.74 -16.67 8.75
CA GLU A 36 8.12 -15.27 8.55
C GLU A 36 8.26 -14.51 9.88
N LYS A 37 7.41 -14.80 10.86
CA LYS A 37 7.44 -14.14 12.18
C LYS A 37 8.45 -14.74 13.15
N CYS A 38 8.87 -15.98 12.94
CA CYS A 38 9.85 -16.66 13.80
C CYS A 38 11.31 -16.44 13.36
N LYS A 39 11.56 -16.07 12.10
CA LYS A 39 12.91 -15.74 11.63
C LYS A 39 13.33 -14.33 12.10
N PRO A 40 14.64 -14.03 12.16
CA PRO A 40 15.09 -12.66 12.39
C PRO A 40 14.51 -11.67 11.39
N VAL A 41 14.23 -10.44 11.84
CA VAL A 41 13.75 -9.39 10.95
C VAL A 41 14.82 -9.07 9.90
N GLU A 42 14.41 -9.07 8.63
CA GLU A 42 15.24 -8.63 7.53
C GLU A 42 14.88 -7.18 7.18
N ILE A 43 15.78 -6.27 7.54
CA ILE A 43 15.63 -4.86 7.19
C ILE A 43 16.35 -4.65 5.86
N PRO A 44 15.65 -4.19 4.80
CA PRO A 44 16.29 -3.91 3.52
C PRO A 44 17.45 -2.92 3.66
N ASP A 45 18.54 -3.13 2.96
CA ASP A 45 19.72 -2.25 3.03
C ASP A 45 19.39 -0.80 2.66
N ALA A 46 18.44 -0.60 1.75
CA ALA A 46 17.90 0.74 1.42
C ALA A 46 17.28 1.50 2.61
N ALA A 47 16.89 0.79 3.68
CA ALA A 47 16.39 1.42 4.91
C ALA A 47 17.53 1.69 5.92
N LYS A 48 18.72 1.11 5.69
CA LYS A 48 19.90 1.24 6.58
C LYS A 48 20.90 2.30 6.10
N GLU A 49 21.05 2.48 4.77
CA GLU A 49 22.05 3.36 4.18
C GLU A 49 21.53 4.08 2.93
N LYS A 50 21.90 5.36 2.78
CA LYS A 50 21.54 6.17 1.60
C LYS A 50 22.22 5.73 0.29
N ASP A 51 23.28 4.90 0.39
CA ASP A 51 24.12 4.45 -0.73
C ASP A 51 24.09 2.91 -0.89
N ALA A 52 22.96 2.27 -0.64
CA ALA A 52 22.83 0.81 -0.70
C ALA A 52 23.08 0.25 -2.12
N PRO A 53 23.75 -0.92 -2.25
CA PRO A 53 24.00 -1.53 -3.55
C PRO A 53 22.71 -1.99 -4.24
N TYR A 54 22.79 -2.07 -5.56
CA TYR A 54 21.75 -2.48 -6.52
C TYR A 54 20.47 -3.11 -5.94
N VAL A 55 19.36 -2.37 -5.99
CA VAL A 55 18.02 -2.88 -5.71
C VAL A 55 17.40 -3.34 -7.04
N ASN A 56 16.87 -4.56 -7.11
CA ASN A 56 16.11 -5.01 -8.28
C ASN A 56 14.81 -4.22 -8.42
N THR A 57 14.83 -3.22 -9.29
CA THR A 57 13.72 -2.29 -9.53
C THR A 57 12.58 -2.89 -10.38
N ASN A 58 12.74 -4.12 -10.88
CA ASN A 58 11.76 -4.77 -11.77
C ASN A 58 10.73 -5.63 -11.04
N THR A 59 10.76 -5.70 -9.71
CA THR A 59 9.77 -6.45 -8.94
C THR A 59 8.42 -5.74 -8.89
N PRO A 60 7.29 -6.48 -8.80
CA PRO A 60 5.97 -5.87 -8.62
C PRO A 60 5.87 -4.97 -7.38
N CYS A 61 6.57 -5.33 -6.31
CA CYS A 61 6.62 -4.55 -5.07
C CYS A 61 7.31 -3.21 -5.31
N HIS A 62 8.44 -3.19 -6.00
CA HIS A 62 9.16 -1.97 -6.33
C HIS A 62 8.36 -1.07 -7.28
N HIS A 63 7.66 -1.67 -8.26
CA HIS A 63 6.75 -0.93 -9.12
C HIS A 63 5.65 -0.25 -8.30
N GLY A 64 5.02 -0.97 -7.37
CA GLY A 64 4.04 -0.40 -6.44
C GLY A 64 4.58 0.81 -5.69
N GLN A 65 5.74 0.65 -5.05
CA GLN A 65 6.39 1.71 -4.26
C GLN A 65 6.77 2.94 -5.09
N ARG A 66 7.24 2.73 -6.32
CA ARG A 66 7.67 3.81 -7.22
C ARG A 66 6.51 4.73 -7.61
N TYR A 67 5.34 4.15 -7.88
CA TYR A 67 4.19 4.90 -8.38
C TYR A 67 3.18 5.32 -7.29
N GLU A 68 3.32 4.82 -6.08
CA GLU A 68 2.44 5.16 -4.97
C GLU A 68 2.35 6.68 -4.72
N PRO A 69 3.46 7.47 -4.67
CA PRO A 69 3.37 8.91 -4.50
C PRO A 69 2.62 9.61 -5.65
N ILE A 70 2.77 9.11 -6.89
CA ILE A 70 2.09 9.66 -8.06
C ILE A 70 0.59 9.35 -7.98
N SER A 71 0.23 8.15 -7.53
CA SER A 71 -1.17 7.75 -7.32
C SER A 71 -1.84 8.60 -6.24
N VAL A 72 -1.13 8.91 -5.15
CA VAL A 72 -1.61 9.83 -4.10
C VAL A 72 -1.86 11.22 -4.68
N GLN A 73 -0.86 11.81 -5.37
CA GLN A 73 -1.01 13.14 -5.98
C GLN A 73 -2.17 13.19 -6.97
N TYR A 74 -2.35 12.14 -7.76
CA TYR A 74 -3.45 12.08 -8.73
C TYR A 74 -4.81 11.94 -8.02
N TYR A 75 -4.89 11.15 -6.95
CA TYR A 75 -6.08 11.06 -6.10
C TYR A 75 -6.44 12.41 -5.48
N GLU A 76 -5.47 13.11 -4.87
CA GLU A 76 -5.65 14.44 -4.28
C GLU A 76 -6.15 15.45 -5.33
N PHE A 77 -5.55 15.45 -6.52
CA PHE A 77 -5.97 16.31 -7.63
C PHE A 77 -7.41 16.05 -8.07
N MET A 78 -7.77 14.77 -8.24
CA MET A 78 -9.10 14.36 -8.72
C MET A 78 -10.20 14.65 -7.72
N TYR A 79 -9.93 14.40 -6.44
CA TYR A 79 -10.94 14.51 -5.38
C TYR A 79 -10.84 15.81 -4.58
N LYS A 80 -9.87 16.66 -4.89
CA LYS A 80 -9.61 17.97 -4.23
C LYS A 80 -9.55 17.80 -2.71
N THR A 81 -8.69 16.92 -2.27
CA THR A 81 -8.46 16.58 -0.87
C THR A 81 -6.96 16.51 -0.59
N THR A 82 -6.59 16.31 0.65
CA THR A 82 -5.19 16.10 1.08
C THR A 82 -5.11 14.77 1.81
N VAL A 83 -4.13 13.95 1.43
CA VAL A 83 -3.87 12.63 2.01
C VAL A 83 -2.67 12.70 2.93
N GLY A 84 -2.86 12.33 4.19
CA GLY A 84 -1.78 12.19 5.16
C GLY A 84 -1.18 10.79 5.12
N GLU A 85 0.15 10.70 5.27
CA GLU A 85 0.89 9.45 5.42
C GLU A 85 0.98 9.05 6.90
N PHE A 86 0.74 7.77 7.18
CA PHE A 86 0.75 7.23 8.54
C PHE A 86 1.58 5.95 8.60
N GLY A 87 2.16 5.71 9.77
CA GLY A 87 2.93 4.50 10.04
C GLY A 87 2.08 3.29 10.36
N CYS A 88 2.72 2.23 10.83
CA CYS A 88 2.05 1.02 11.29
C CYS A 88 1.67 1.18 12.77
N ILE A 89 0.38 1.15 13.08
CA ILE A 89 -0.10 1.16 14.47
C ILE A 89 -0.60 -0.24 14.89
N PRO A 90 -0.50 -0.59 16.18
CA PRO A 90 -1.13 -1.78 16.72
C PRO A 90 -2.63 -1.57 16.87
N HIS A 91 -3.39 -2.65 16.75
CA HIS A 91 -4.79 -2.66 17.16
C HIS A 91 -4.90 -2.40 18.67
N ASN A 92 -5.84 -1.59 19.07
CA ASN A 92 -6.05 -1.10 20.42
C ASN A 92 -6.27 -2.25 21.46
N LYS A 93 -7.01 -3.30 21.08
CA LYS A 93 -7.30 -4.46 21.93
C LYS A 93 -6.36 -5.65 21.68
N TYR A 94 -5.95 -5.87 20.43
CA TYR A 94 -5.16 -7.01 19.99
C TYR A 94 -3.81 -6.55 19.46
N SER A 95 -2.86 -6.24 20.34
CA SER A 95 -1.58 -5.62 20.01
C SER A 95 -0.70 -6.42 19.03
N PHE A 96 -1.00 -7.72 18.83
CA PHE A 96 -0.35 -8.57 17.83
C PHE A 96 -0.88 -8.36 16.41
N ILE A 97 -1.93 -7.56 16.22
CA ILE A 97 -2.45 -7.12 14.93
C ILE A 97 -2.00 -5.68 14.69
N GLY A 98 -1.70 -5.33 13.45
CA GLY A 98 -1.35 -3.97 13.10
C GLY A 98 -1.66 -3.62 11.66
N ALA A 99 -1.79 -2.33 11.37
CA ALA A 99 -2.06 -1.85 10.03
C ALA A 99 -1.34 -0.53 9.74
N SER A 100 -0.97 -0.39 8.47
CA SER A 100 -0.40 0.82 7.88
C SER A 100 -1.16 1.06 6.57
N PRO A 101 -2.09 2.03 6.53
CA PRO A 101 -2.76 2.40 5.28
C PRO A 101 -1.79 3.12 4.35
N ASP A 102 -2.10 3.17 3.06
CA ASP A 102 -1.33 3.97 2.10
C ASP A 102 -1.61 5.47 2.30
N GLY A 103 -2.76 5.81 2.90
CA GLY A 103 -3.07 7.16 3.32
C GLY A 103 -4.42 7.28 4.03
N ILE A 104 -4.67 8.45 4.62
CA ILE A 104 -5.96 8.84 5.18
C ILE A 104 -6.22 10.29 4.75
N ASN A 105 -7.43 10.58 4.31
CA ASN A 105 -7.82 11.94 3.97
C ASN A 105 -7.87 12.83 5.22
N ILE A 106 -7.05 13.88 5.25
CA ILE A 106 -6.86 14.78 6.41
C ILE A 106 -7.41 16.18 6.20
N ASP A 107 -7.91 16.51 5.02
CA ASP A 107 -8.55 17.80 4.77
C ASP A 107 -9.93 17.85 5.42
N SER A 108 -10.04 18.59 6.51
CA SER A 108 -11.30 18.75 7.26
C SER A 108 -12.43 19.46 6.49
N GLN A 109 -12.12 20.07 5.35
CA GLN A 109 -13.11 20.72 4.47
C GLN A 109 -13.57 19.76 3.35
N SER A 110 -12.89 18.65 3.17
CA SER A 110 -13.27 17.63 2.19
C SER A 110 -14.38 16.72 2.72
N PRO A 111 -15.36 16.34 1.89
CA PRO A 111 -16.32 15.30 2.24
C PRO A 111 -15.68 13.92 2.45
N LEU A 112 -14.41 13.77 2.09
CA LEU A 112 -13.65 12.55 2.26
C LEU A 112 -12.83 12.53 3.56
N PHE A 113 -12.96 13.54 4.43
CA PHE A 113 -12.22 13.60 5.69
C PHE A 113 -12.38 12.32 6.51
N GLY A 114 -11.25 11.74 6.93
CA GLY A 114 -11.20 10.48 7.68
C GLY A 114 -11.30 9.22 6.82
N ARG A 115 -11.57 9.33 5.51
CA ARG A 115 -11.61 8.17 4.61
C ARG A 115 -10.20 7.67 4.33
N MET A 116 -10.00 6.37 4.54
CA MET A 116 -8.75 5.68 4.29
C MET A 116 -8.53 5.48 2.79
N LEU A 117 -7.28 5.33 2.38
CA LEU A 117 -6.87 5.05 1.01
C LEU A 117 -6.00 3.79 0.97
N GLU A 118 -6.35 2.86 0.10
CA GLU A 118 -5.55 1.67 -0.25
C GLU A 118 -5.25 1.69 -1.74
N ILE A 119 -3.98 1.80 -2.11
CA ILE A 119 -3.51 1.97 -3.50
C ILE A 119 -2.98 0.65 -4.05
N LYS A 120 -3.35 0.34 -5.29
CA LYS A 120 -2.77 -0.74 -6.07
C LYS A 120 -2.32 -0.24 -7.43
N ASN A 121 -1.00 -0.15 -7.61
CA ASN A 121 -0.39 0.20 -8.89
C ASN A 121 -0.31 -1.04 -9.78
N ILE A 122 -1.21 -1.12 -10.75
CA ILE A 122 -1.38 -2.28 -11.62
C ILE A 122 -0.37 -2.22 -12.78
N LYS A 123 0.25 -3.35 -13.09
CA LYS A 123 1.20 -3.45 -14.21
C LYS A 123 0.63 -4.21 -15.40
N ASN A 124 -0.04 -5.35 -15.18
CA ASN A 124 -0.33 -6.34 -16.22
C ASN A 124 -1.77 -6.86 -16.19
N ARG A 125 -2.72 -6.17 -15.60
CA ARG A 125 -4.13 -6.55 -15.60
C ARG A 125 -5.04 -5.36 -15.80
N ASP A 126 -6.26 -5.61 -16.19
CA ASP A 126 -7.29 -4.58 -16.29
C ASP A 126 -7.72 -4.08 -14.91
N ILE A 127 -8.04 -2.81 -14.85
CA ILE A 127 -8.66 -2.17 -13.69
C ILE A 127 -10.15 -2.50 -13.73
N THR A 128 -10.63 -3.23 -12.72
CA THR A 128 -12.02 -3.65 -12.63
C THR A 128 -12.82 -2.86 -11.61
N GLY A 129 -12.15 -2.15 -10.70
CA GLY A 129 -12.76 -1.49 -9.55
C GLY A 129 -13.27 -2.47 -8.48
N ILE A 130 -13.05 -3.78 -8.66
CA ILE A 130 -13.46 -4.81 -7.71
C ILE A 130 -12.21 -5.39 -7.04
N PRO A 131 -12.01 -5.17 -5.73
CA PRO A 131 -10.86 -5.69 -5.02
C PRO A 131 -10.89 -7.21 -4.97
N LYS A 132 -9.73 -7.84 -5.15
CA LYS A 132 -9.56 -9.26 -4.83
C LYS A 132 -9.85 -9.49 -3.35
N LEU A 133 -10.26 -10.70 -2.98
CA LEU A 133 -10.58 -11.04 -1.60
C LEU A 133 -9.43 -10.71 -0.63
N GLU A 134 -8.18 -10.92 -1.03
CA GLU A 134 -7.00 -10.58 -0.22
C GLU A 134 -6.90 -9.07 0.09
N TYR A 135 -7.24 -8.21 -0.87
CA TYR A 135 -7.25 -6.75 -0.69
C TYR A 135 -8.47 -6.29 0.11
N TRP A 136 -9.61 -6.95 -0.10
CA TRP A 136 -10.79 -6.70 0.70
C TRP A 136 -10.54 -6.99 2.19
N VAL A 137 -9.95 -8.15 2.50
CA VAL A 137 -9.58 -8.53 3.88
C VAL A 137 -8.56 -7.54 4.46
N GLN A 138 -7.57 -7.12 3.65
CA GLN A 138 -6.59 -6.12 4.06
C GLN A 138 -7.28 -4.82 4.49
N MET A 139 -8.18 -4.29 3.66
CA MET A 139 -8.90 -3.05 3.94
C MET A 139 -9.81 -3.16 5.18
N GLN A 140 -10.53 -4.27 5.35
CA GLN A 140 -11.35 -4.50 6.55
C GLN A 140 -10.49 -4.48 7.82
N MET A 141 -9.33 -5.13 7.78
CA MET A 141 -8.40 -5.13 8.91
C MET A 141 -7.78 -3.76 9.17
N GLN A 142 -7.51 -3.00 8.12
CA GLN A 142 -7.02 -1.62 8.25
C GLN A 142 -8.06 -0.73 8.93
N MET A 143 -9.31 -0.77 8.48
CA MET A 143 -10.40 0.00 9.07
C MET A 143 -10.62 -0.36 10.55
N GLU A 144 -10.62 -1.65 10.89
CA GLU A 144 -10.72 -2.12 12.27
C GLU A 144 -9.60 -1.59 13.17
N VAL A 145 -8.34 -1.63 12.69
CA VAL A 145 -7.17 -1.18 13.46
C VAL A 145 -7.18 0.33 13.67
N TRP A 146 -7.65 1.09 12.66
CA TRP A 146 -7.65 2.56 12.68
C TRP A 146 -8.96 3.16 13.19
N ASP A 147 -9.97 2.33 13.49
CA ASP A 147 -11.31 2.75 13.91
C ASP A 147 -11.94 3.72 12.89
N LEU A 148 -11.88 3.34 11.60
CA LEU A 148 -12.41 4.10 10.47
C LEU A 148 -13.47 3.30 9.73
N GLU A 149 -14.49 4.00 9.21
CA GLU A 149 -15.68 3.40 8.61
C GLU A 149 -15.60 3.25 7.08
N GLU A 150 -14.70 3.98 6.43
CA GLU A 150 -14.65 4.07 4.98
C GLU A 150 -13.23 3.95 4.43
N VAL A 151 -13.10 3.24 3.31
CA VAL A 151 -11.85 3.12 2.56
C VAL A 151 -12.10 3.21 1.06
N ASP A 152 -11.30 3.99 0.37
CA ASP A 152 -11.25 4.01 -1.09
C ASP A 152 -10.19 3.02 -1.58
N PHE A 153 -10.63 2.05 -2.38
CA PHE A 153 -9.74 1.14 -3.10
C PHE A 153 -9.36 1.78 -4.43
N TYR A 154 -8.12 2.23 -4.56
CA TYR A 154 -7.67 3.04 -5.68
C TYR A 154 -6.66 2.29 -6.55
N GLU A 155 -7.08 1.87 -7.72
CA GLU A 155 -6.23 1.20 -8.69
C GLU A 155 -5.77 2.17 -9.77
N THR A 156 -4.46 2.17 -10.03
CA THR A 156 -3.84 2.96 -11.11
C THR A 156 -2.99 2.05 -12.00
N CYS A 157 -2.86 2.43 -13.27
CA CYS A 157 -1.98 1.77 -14.21
C CYS A 157 -1.19 2.84 -14.97
N PHE A 158 0.14 2.81 -14.80
CA PHE A 158 1.03 3.77 -15.44
C PHE A 158 1.72 3.15 -16.63
N LYS A 159 1.73 3.87 -17.74
CA LYS A 159 2.49 3.55 -18.94
C LYS A 159 3.76 4.41 -18.95
N GLU A 160 4.90 3.75 -19.03
CA GLU A 160 6.19 4.42 -19.17
C GLU A 160 6.52 4.59 -20.66
N TYR A 161 7.01 5.76 -21.02
CA TYR A 161 7.53 6.07 -22.34
C TYR A 161 9.04 6.22 -22.27
N LYS A 162 9.74 5.82 -23.32
CA LYS A 162 11.20 5.95 -23.41
C LYS A 162 11.63 7.38 -23.68
N THR A 163 10.82 8.12 -24.42
CA THR A 163 11.07 9.51 -24.79
C THR A 163 9.83 10.37 -24.58
N GLU A 164 10.03 11.67 -24.42
CA GLU A 164 8.95 12.65 -24.36
C GLU A 164 8.15 12.69 -25.64
N GLU A 165 8.80 12.48 -26.80
CA GLU A 165 8.17 12.40 -28.10
C GLU A 165 7.17 11.22 -28.19
N ASP A 166 7.58 10.04 -27.69
CA ASP A 166 6.69 8.87 -27.63
C ASP A 166 5.44 9.15 -26.77
N PHE A 167 5.60 9.89 -25.68
CA PHE A 167 4.52 10.31 -24.82
C PHE A 167 3.52 11.23 -25.54
N TYR A 168 4.00 12.25 -26.22
CA TYR A 168 3.11 13.17 -26.96
C TYR A 168 2.47 12.54 -28.18
N ASN A 169 3.17 11.59 -28.84
CA ASN A 169 2.65 10.91 -30.03
C ASN A 169 1.59 9.86 -29.72
N ASP A 170 1.56 9.29 -28.50
CA ASP A 170 0.55 8.29 -28.13
C ASP A 170 -0.87 8.88 -28.06
N GLY A 171 -1.00 10.14 -27.64
CA GLY A 171 -2.27 10.89 -27.65
C GLY A 171 -3.41 10.27 -26.83
N ASP A 172 -3.21 9.09 -26.24
CA ASP A 172 -4.23 8.30 -25.57
C ASP A 172 -4.15 8.48 -24.04
N PHE A 173 -4.35 9.73 -23.62
CA PHE A 173 -4.47 10.05 -22.20
C PHE A 173 -5.79 9.52 -21.65
N LYS A 174 -5.92 8.20 -21.51
CA LYS A 174 -7.10 7.60 -20.90
C LYS A 174 -7.11 7.94 -19.41
N ARG A 175 -8.02 8.82 -19.05
CA ARG A 175 -8.35 9.04 -17.65
C ARG A 175 -9.00 7.76 -17.13
N THR A 176 -8.63 7.37 -15.90
CA THR A 176 -9.31 6.32 -15.16
C THR A 176 -10.81 6.59 -15.11
N LYS A 177 -11.58 5.53 -15.27
CA LYS A 177 -13.04 5.58 -15.05
C LYS A 177 -13.33 5.71 -13.57
#